data_6ebf41fcd482b4ef9b6ec8925c3d7b0f
#
_entry.id   6ebf41fcd482b4ef9b6ec8925c3d7b0f
#
_cell.length_a   1.000
_cell.length_b   1.000
_cell.length_c   1.000
_cell.angle_alpha   90.00
_cell.angle_beta   90.00
_cell.angle_gamma   90.00
#
_symmetry.space_group_name_H-M   'P 1'
#
loop_
_entity.id
_entity.type
_entity.pdbx_description
1 polymer ?
#
loop_
_entity_poly.entity_id
_entity_poly.type
_entity_poly.pdbx_seq_one_letter_code
_entity_poly.pdbx_strand_id
1 'polypeptide(L)'
;MNKAHKPFRIGLIGTGRISDIYIQNCYKFDELEIVSCGSLDAEESKKKAQLYGIPTVQSPVEILADPNVDCILNLTIPASHAAVTLQALEAGKHVYSEKPIATDILDCRRILNLARSKNLKVGNAPDTFFGGRWQTVRKLLDQQVIGKPTGVMAFAGTHGVERHHPNPDFYYQTGGGPLLDLGPYYLTAMVFLLGPILKVSGMARKTFDQRMIENGNRYGEKIDVEVDTHSLSMLEFQNGTIGSMTLSFDIWDSETPRFEIYGEDGTICIPDPDPVHGANIFQGPVLYRTRSESRWEFQPRPKDRGDWLVAENTHGFNQDSRGVGLLDLYYAVRDDRTVRASAELAAHVSEVMHGILDAPSQGGFVAINSTCDIPEILPENFPASESPDHKRYGL
;
A
#
# COMPACT_ATOMS: atom_id res chain seq x y z
N MET A 1 -18.60 -3.24 -31.82
CA MET A 1 -17.41 -2.46 -32.26
C MET A 1 -16.84 -1.82 -31.02
N ASN A 2 -15.77 -2.42 -30.47
CA ASN A 2 -15.04 -1.79 -29.36
C ASN A 2 -14.43 -0.49 -29.89
N LYS A 3 -14.85 0.65 -29.33
CA LYS A 3 -14.11 1.90 -29.51
C LYS A 3 -12.72 1.64 -28.94
N ALA A 4 -11.70 1.67 -29.80
CA ALA A 4 -10.32 1.65 -29.35
C ALA A 4 -10.16 2.81 -28.34
N HIS A 5 -10.07 2.49 -27.06
CA HIS A 5 -9.85 3.47 -26.03
C HIS A 5 -8.41 3.98 -26.15
N LYS A 6 -8.24 5.30 -26.12
CA LYS A 6 -6.91 5.92 -26.11
C LYS A 6 -6.21 5.51 -24.81
N PRO A 7 -4.96 5.03 -24.88
CA PRO A 7 -4.22 4.70 -23.68
C PRO A 7 -3.97 5.95 -22.80
N PHE A 8 -3.83 5.73 -21.51
CA PHE A 8 -3.49 6.76 -20.53
C PHE A 8 -1.99 7.06 -20.65
N ARG A 9 -1.64 8.23 -21.15
CA ARG A 9 -0.26 8.64 -21.38
C ARG A 9 0.36 9.13 -20.08
N ILE A 10 1.36 8.40 -19.62
CA ILE A 10 1.97 8.53 -18.30
C ILE A 10 3.32 9.23 -18.40
N GLY A 11 3.49 10.30 -17.65
CA GLY A 11 4.79 10.89 -17.34
C GLY A 11 5.28 10.35 -15.98
N LEU A 12 6.38 9.61 -15.99
CA LEU A 12 6.97 9.04 -14.79
C LEU A 12 7.97 10.02 -14.19
N ILE A 13 7.75 10.44 -12.94
CA ILE A 13 8.68 11.29 -12.18
C ILE A 13 9.23 10.49 -11.00
N GLY A 14 10.56 10.27 -11.02
CA GLY A 14 11.27 9.43 -10.06
C GLY A 14 11.67 8.08 -10.65
N THR A 15 12.93 7.95 -11.06
CA THR A 15 13.48 6.77 -11.76
C THR A 15 14.28 5.85 -10.84
N GLY A 16 14.06 5.94 -9.52
CA GLY A 16 14.69 5.09 -8.51
C GLY A 16 14.27 3.63 -8.59
N ARG A 17 14.75 2.82 -7.64
CA ARG A 17 14.56 1.36 -7.63
C ARG A 17 13.10 0.91 -7.78
N ILE A 18 12.16 1.60 -7.11
CA ILE A 18 10.74 1.21 -7.15
C ILE A 18 10.12 1.34 -8.54
N SER A 19 10.68 2.20 -9.40
CA SER A 19 10.16 2.42 -10.75
C SER A 19 10.22 1.17 -11.63
N ASP A 20 11.15 0.25 -11.37
CA ASP A 20 11.30 -0.97 -12.17
C ASP A 20 10.02 -1.80 -12.16
N ILE A 21 9.48 -2.10 -10.99
CA ILE A 21 8.27 -2.92 -10.89
C ILE A 21 7.03 -2.21 -11.44
N TYR A 22 6.92 -0.88 -11.28
CA TYR A 22 5.82 -0.12 -11.88
C TYR A 22 5.89 -0.14 -13.40
N ILE A 23 7.07 0.09 -13.99
CA ILE A 23 7.27 0.07 -15.45
C ILE A 23 6.92 -1.31 -16.02
N GLN A 24 7.49 -2.37 -15.42
CA GLN A 24 7.24 -3.77 -15.85
C GLN A 24 5.75 -4.12 -15.79
N ASN A 25 5.05 -3.69 -14.76
CA ASN A 25 3.63 -3.97 -14.62
C ASN A 25 2.78 -3.10 -15.55
N CYS A 26 3.10 -1.82 -15.75
CA CYS A 26 2.40 -0.97 -16.69
C CYS A 26 2.42 -1.55 -18.11
N TYR A 27 3.52 -2.18 -18.52
CA TYR A 27 3.64 -2.79 -19.84
C TYR A 27 2.78 -4.05 -20.05
N LYS A 28 2.14 -4.57 -19.01
CA LYS A 28 1.18 -5.67 -19.11
C LYS A 28 -0.22 -5.20 -19.54
N PHE A 29 -0.46 -3.89 -19.57
CA PHE A 29 -1.78 -3.31 -19.80
C PHE A 29 -1.78 -2.37 -21.01
N ASP A 30 -2.60 -2.66 -22.02
CA ASP A 30 -2.73 -1.82 -23.21
C ASP A 30 -3.33 -0.43 -22.92
N GLU A 31 -3.96 -0.30 -21.77
CA GLU A 31 -4.54 0.94 -21.25
C GLU A 31 -3.50 1.96 -20.78
N LEU A 32 -2.28 1.53 -20.51
CA LEU A 32 -1.22 2.35 -19.91
C LEU A 32 -0.03 2.51 -20.86
N GLU A 33 0.38 3.75 -21.12
CA GLU A 33 1.51 4.05 -21.99
C GLU A 33 2.46 5.03 -21.29
N ILE A 34 3.67 4.58 -20.93
CA ILE A 34 4.69 5.46 -20.36
C ILE A 34 5.37 6.22 -21.50
N VAL A 35 5.01 7.47 -21.67
CA VAL A 35 5.50 8.32 -22.78
C VAL A 35 6.78 9.07 -22.45
N SER A 36 7.03 9.32 -21.18
CA SER A 36 8.25 10.01 -20.73
C SER A 36 8.63 9.60 -19.30
N CYS A 37 9.92 9.73 -18.97
CA CYS A 37 10.40 9.59 -17.60
C CYS A 37 11.46 10.64 -17.27
N GLY A 38 11.57 10.95 -15.97
CA GLY A 38 12.59 11.88 -15.49
C GLY A 38 12.75 11.88 -13.98
N SER A 39 13.88 12.36 -13.53
CA SER A 39 14.23 12.57 -12.13
C SER A 39 15.20 13.74 -12.00
N LEU A 40 15.66 14.02 -10.79
CA LEU A 40 16.75 14.99 -10.58
C LEU A 40 18.08 14.49 -11.14
N ASP A 41 18.26 13.17 -11.24
CA ASP A 41 19.40 12.54 -11.89
C ASP A 41 19.05 12.18 -13.36
N ALA A 42 19.47 13.03 -14.28
CA ALA A 42 19.22 12.85 -15.71
C ALA A 42 19.90 11.60 -16.28
N GLU A 43 21.08 11.21 -15.75
CA GLU A 43 21.80 10.04 -16.24
C GLU A 43 21.11 8.74 -15.79
N GLU A 44 20.60 8.69 -14.57
CA GLU A 44 19.76 7.57 -14.11
C GLU A 44 18.50 7.46 -14.97
N SER A 45 17.86 8.58 -15.26
CA SER A 45 16.65 8.61 -16.12
C SER A 45 16.94 8.11 -17.54
N LYS A 46 18.09 8.48 -18.14
CA LYS A 46 18.52 7.96 -19.45
C LYS A 46 18.74 6.45 -19.43
N LYS A 47 19.44 5.94 -18.40
CA LYS A 47 19.65 4.49 -18.23
C LYS A 47 18.32 3.74 -18.11
N LYS A 48 17.41 4.28 -17.33
CA LYS A 48 16.07 3.71 -17.15
C LYS A 48 15.26 3.71 -18.45
N ALA A 49 15.25 4.81 -19.17
CA ALA A 49 14.59 4.92 -20.47
C ALA A 49 15.15 3.94 -21.49
N GLN A 50 16.49 3.81 -21.55
CA GLN A 50 17.14 2.85 -22.45
C GLN A 50 16.81 1.41 -22.09
N LEU A 51 16.80 1.07 -20.77
CA LEU A 51 16.51 -0.28 -20.28
C LEU A 51 15.09 -0.72 -20.66
N TYR A 52 14.13 0.17 -20.52
CA TYR A 52 12.71 -0.15 -20.70
C TYR A 52 12.10 0.37 -22.01
N GLY A 53 12.88 1.00 -22.87
CA GLY A 53 12.39 1.54 -24.15
C GLY A 53 11.42 2.71 -23.98
N ILE A 54 11.54 3.52 -22.92
CA ILE A 54 10.70 4.72 -22.73
C ILE A 54 11.13 5.77 -23.76
N PRO A 55 10.18 6.30 -24.57
CA PRO A 55 10.57 7.08 -25.76
C PRO A 55 11.23 8.42 -25.44
N THR A 56 10.87 9.04 -24.32
CA THR A 56 11.36 10.41 -24.02
C THR A 56 11.92 10.50 -22.61
N VAL A 57 13.07 11.19 -22.48
CA VAL A 57 13.65 11.59 -21.20
C VAL A 57 13.52 13.10 -21.07
N GLN A 58 12.87 13.56 -20.03
CA GLN A 58 12.60 14.97 -19.75
C GLN A 58 12.91 15.27 -18.28
N SER A 59 13.16 16.54 -17.96
CA SER A 59 13.17 16.98 -16.57
C SER A 59 11.75 16.89 -15.96
N PRO A 60 11.59 16.79 -14.64
CA PRO A 60 10.28 16.81 -14.01
C PRO A 60 9.40 18.00 -14.42
N VAL A 61 9.99 19.17 -14.60
CA VAL A 61 9.29 20.40 -15.03
C VAL A 61 8.76 20.25 -16.46
N GLU A 62 9.57 19.70 -17.38
CA GLU A 62 9.14 19.47 -18.76
C GLU A 62 8.04 18.41 -18.84
N ILE A 63 8.12 17.32 -18.06
CA ILE A 63 7.05 16.30 -17.99
C ILE A 63 5.73 16.91 -17.52
N LEU A 64 5.76 17.76 -16.49
CA LEU A 64 4.59 18.47 -15.98
C LEU A 64 3.96 19.40 -17.02
N ALA A 65 4.78 20.03 -17.86
CA ALA A 65 4.35 20.96 -18.90
C ALA A 65 3.93 20.26 -20.20
N ASP A 66 4.23 18.96 -20.37
CA ASP A 66 3.97 18.24 -21.63
C ASP A 66 2.47 18.02 -21.86
N PRO A 67 1.86 18.57 -22.93
CA PRO A 67 0.44 18.36 -23.25
C PRO A 67 0.13 16.90 -23.65
N ASN A 68 1.15 16.10 -23.97
CA ASN A 68 0.99 14.68 -24.29
C ASN A 68 0.93 13.79 -23.05
N VAL A 69 1.10 14.30 -21.86
CA VAL A 69 0.97 13.57 -20.61
C VAL A 69 -0.42 13.78 -20.03
N ASP A 70 -1.16 12.70 -19.76
CA ASP A 70 -2.49 12.72 -19.15
C ASP A 70 -2.40 12.52 -17.63
N CYS A 71 -1.43 11.73 -17.17
CA CYS A 71 -1.24 11.37 -15.77
C CYS A 71 0.23 11.39 -15.35
N ILE A 72 0.49 11.86 -14.16
CA ILE A 72 1.81 11.75 -13.52
C ILE A 72 1.84 10.51 -12.63
N LEU A 73 2.82 9.63 -12.88
CA LEU A 73 3.22 8.57 -11.97
C LEU A 73 4.37 9.10 -11.10
N ASN A 74 4.01 9.46 -9.85
CA ASN A 74 4.95 10.08 -8.91
C ASN A 74 5.61 9.00 -8.04
N LEU A 75 6.84 8.64 -8.38
CA LEU A 75 7.68 7.67 -7.68
C LEU A 75 8.91 8.34 -7.04
N THR A 76 8.78 9.58 -6.64
CA THR A 76 9.81 10.33 -5.95
C THR A 76 10.01 9.81 -4.51
N ILE A 77 10.82 10.47 -3.73
CA ILE A 77 10.96 10.16 -2.30
C ILE A 77 9.77 10.75 -1.49
N PRO A 78 9.44 10.18 -0.33
CA PRO A 78 8.30 10.64 0.49
C PRO A 78 8.22 12.14 0.72
N ALA A 79 9.35 12.79 1.00
CA ALA A 79 9.42 14.25 1.22
C ALA A 79 9.02 15.09 -0.02
N SER A 80 9.02 14.50 -1.21
CA SER A 80 8.69 15.20 -2.46
C SER A 80 7.29 14.86 -3.00
N HIS A 81 6.61 13.85 -2.45
CA HIS A 81 5.33 13.36 -2.97
C HIS A 81 4.29 14.48 -3.06
N ALA A 82 4.09 15.24 -1.98
CA ALA A 82 3.10 16.30 -1.95
C ALA A 82 3.40 17.41 -2.94
N ALA A 83 4.65 17.88 -2.99
CA ALA A 83 5.05 18.96 -3.88
C ALA A 83 4.86 18.59 -5.36
N VAL A 84 5.30 17.41 -5.78
CA VAL A 84 5.14 16.92 -7.15
C VAL A 84 3.66 16.69 -7.49
N THR A 85 2.89 16.12 -6.57
CA THR A 85 1.44 15.90 -6.76
C THR A 85 0.69 17.23 -6.94
N LEU A 86 0.97 18.23 -6.10
CA LEU A 86 0.35 19.56 -6.22
C LEU A 86 0.72 20.23 -7.54
N GLN A 87 1.99 20.18 -7.96
CA GLN A 87 2.44 20.73 -9.25
C GLN A 87 1.75 20.03 -10.44
N ALA A 88 1.59 18.71 -10.37
CA ALA A 88 0.90 17.95 -11.40
C ALA A 88 -0.58 18.34 -11.51
N LEU A 89 -1.26 18.49 -10.37
CA LEU A 89 -2.64 18.97 -10.32
C LEU A 89 -2.76 20.40 -10.85
N GLU A 90 -1.83 21.32 -10.51
CA GLU A 90 -1.80 22.66 -11.06
C GLU A 90 -1.63 22.65 -12.60
N ALA A 91 -0.84 21.73 -13.11
CA ALA A 91 -0.65 21.51 -14.55
C ALA A 91 -1.82 20.80 -15.24
N GLY A 92 -2.91 20.47 -14.51
CA GLY A 92 -4.10 19.84 -15.07
C GLY A 92 -3.93 18.33 -15.33
N LYS A 93 -3.01 17.66 -14.64
CA LYS A 93 -2.75 16.22 -14.79
C LYS A 93 -3.41 15.43 -13.68
N HIS A 94 -3.94 14.24 -13.99
CA HIS A 94 -4.25 13.22 -12.99
C HIS A 94 -2.94 12.74 -12.34
N VAL A 95 -3.03 12.15 -11.16
CA VAL A 95 -1.83 11.69 -10.44
C VAL A 95 -2.06 10.31 -9.85
N TYR A 96 -1.05 9.44 -9.97
CA TYR A 96 -0.86 8.28 -9.12
C TYR A 96 0.47 8.43 -8.40
N SER A 97 0.45 8.44 -7.06
CA SER A 97 1.66 8.65 -6.25
C SER A 97 1.99 7.44 -5.39
N GLU A 98 3.28 7.18 -5.20
CA GLU A 98 3.73 6.26 -4.16
C GLU A 98 3.34 6.75 -2.76
N LYS A 99 3.33 5.80 -1.82
CA LYS A 99 3.05 6.05 -0.39
C LYS A 99 4.26 6.67 0.32
N PRO A 100 4.00 7.47 1.36
CA PRO A 100 2.72 8.07 1.76
C PRO A 100 2.30 9.18 0.80
N ILE A 101 1.02 9.53 0.77
CA ILE A 101 0.51 10.61 -0.08
C ILE A 101 1.21 11.95 0.20
N ALA A 102 1.52 12.19 1.47
CA ALA A 102 2.31 13.29 1.99
C ALA A 102 2.90 12.91 3.34
N THR A 103 3.93 13.61 3.77
CA THR A 103 4.52 13.47 5.12
C THR A 103 3.83 14.34 6.17
N ASP A 104 2.95 15.23 5.75
CA ASP A 104 2.20 16.17 6.60
C ASP A 104 0.70 16.13 6.27
N ILE A 105 -0.14 16.20 7.30
CA ILE A 105 -1.61 16.17 7.17
C ILE A 105 -2.16 17.39 6.46
N LEU A 106 -1.53 18.55 6.61
CA LEU A 106 -1.97 19.75 5.90
C LEU A 106 -1.77 19.61 4.38
N ASP A 107 -0.67 18.99 3.97
CA ASP A 107 -0.43 18.71 2.56
C ASP A 107 -1.40 17.67 2.00
N CYS A 108 -1.80 16.66 2.78
CA CYS A 108 -2.88 15.76 2.39
C CYS A 108 -4.17 16.55 2.07
N ARG A 109 -4.57 17.47 2.95
CA ARG A 109 -5.75 18.33 2.75
C ARG A 109 -5.61 19.24 1.53
N ARG A 110 -4.43 19.81 1.28
CA ARG A 110 -4.15 20.64 0.11
C ARG A 110 -4.33 19.86 -1.19
N ILE A 111 -3.79 18.63 -1.25
CA ILE A 111 -3.94 17.73 -2.41
C ILE A 111 -5.43 17.44 -2.67
N LEU A 112 -6.18 17.03 -1.65
CA LEU A 112 -7.61 16.73 -1.78
C LEU A 112 -8.42 17.94 -2.28
N ASN A 113 -8.18 19.11 -1.70
CA ASN A 113 -8.90 20.34 -2.09
C ASN A 113 -8.56 20.76 -3.52
N LEU A 114 -7.28 20.68 -3.90
CA LEU A 114 -6.85 21.05 -5.24
C LEU A 114 -7.39 20.08 -6.30
N ALA A 115 -7.32 18.78 -6.05
CA ALA A 115 -7.87 17.74 -6.93
C ALA A 115 -9.37 17.98 -7.20
N ARG A 116 -10.15 18.23 -6.14
CA ARG A 116 -11.57 18.54 -6.25
C ARG A 116 -11.82 19.82 -7.04
N SER A 117 -11.10 20.91 -6.75
CA SER A 117 -11.30 22.20 -7.41
C SER A 117 -11.02 22.15 -8.92
N LYS A 118 -10.12 21.27 -9.33
CA LYS A 118 -9.73 21.07 -10.75
C LYS A 118 -10.46 19.89 -11.42
N ASN A 119 -11.32 19.19 -10.71
CA ASN A 119 -11.97 17.96 -11.18
C ASN A 119 -10.97 16.92 -11.70
N LEU A 120 -9.86 16.75 -10.98
CA LEU A 120 -8.81 15.78 -11.28
C LEU A 120 -8.87 14.63 -10.28
N LYS A 121 -8.51 13.44 -10.73
CA LYS A 121 -8.47 12.25 -9.89
C LYS A 121 -7.04 11.99 -9.41
N VAL A 122 -6.92 11.64 -8.14
CA VAL A 122 -5.65 11.25 -7.51
C VAL A 122 -5.81 9.85 -6.93
N GLY A 123 -4.97 8.94 -7.42
CA GLY A 123 -4.74 7.64 -6.82
C GLY A 123 -3.46 7.63 -6.00
N ASN A 124 -3.38 6.78 -4.99
CA ASN A 124 -2.20 6.67 -4.14
C ASN A 124 -1.94 5.22 -3.72
N ALA A 125 -0.70 4.79 -3.79
CA ALA A 125 -0.26 3.54 -3.21
C ALA A 125 -0.44 3.56 -1.66
N PRO A 126 -0.53 2.40 -1.01
CA PRO A 126 -0.31 1.07 -1.58
C PRO A 126 -1.56 0.54 -2.29
N ASP A 127 -1.32 -0.11 -3.40
CA ASP A 127 -2.34 -0.83 -4.16
C ASP A 127 -2.36 -2.35 -3.86
N THR A 128 -1.69 -2.75 -2.78
CA THR A 128 -1.57 -4.16 -2.36
C THR A 128 -2.90 -4.83 -2.04
N PHE A 129 -3.90 -4.06 -1.60
CA PHE A 129 -5.24 -4.58 -1.33
C PHE A 129 -5.98 -5.03 -2.61
N PHE A 130 -5.50 -4.67 -3.80
CA PHE A 130 -5.97 -5.24 -5.06
C PHE A 130 -5.47 -6.67 -5.30
N GLY A 131 -4.48 -7.14 -4.54
CA GLY A 131 -4.01 -8.51 -4.62
C GLY A 131 -5.10 -9.53 -4.34
N GLY A 132 -5.04 -10.65 -5.05
CA GLY A 132 -6.08 -11.69 -4.98
C GLY A 132 -6.38 -12.16 -3.57
N ARG A 133 -5.38 -12.20 -2.69
CA ARG A 133 -5.54 -12.50 -1.26
C ARG A 133 -6.56 -11.57 -0.60
N TRP A 134 -6.39 -10.26 -0.70
CA TRP A 134 -7.25 -9.29 -0.02
C TRP A 134 -8.64 -9.21 -0.64
N GLN A 135 -8.74 -9.36 -1.95
CA GLN A 135 -10.01 -9.44 -2.65
C GLN A 135 -10.80 -10.68 -2.21
N THR A 136 -10.11 -11.82 -2.00
CA THR A 136 -10.71 -13.04 -1.47
C THR A 136 -11.21 -12.85 -0.04
N VAL A 137 -10.41 -12.22 0.84
CA VAL A 137 -10.84 -11.89 2.20
C VAL A 137 -12.09 -11.00 2.19
N ARG A 138 -12.09 -9.97 1.36
CA ARG A 138 -13.25 -9.08 1.23
C ARG A 138 -14.50 -9.83 0.77
N LYS A 139 -14.38 -10.71 -0.21
CA LYS A 139 -15.48 -11.56 -0.68
C LYS A 139 -16.03 -12.43 0.43
N LEU A 140 -15.18 -13.07 1.25
CA LEU A 140 -15.60 -13.85 2.40
C LEU A 140 -16.38 -13.02 3.44
N LEU A 141 -15.94 -11.79 3.70
CA LEU A 141 -16.63 -10.86 4.59
C LEU A 141 -17.99 -10.41 4.02
N ASP A 142 -18.03 -10.04 2.73
CA ASP A 142 -19.28 -9.65 2.06
C ASP A 142 -20.31 -10.80 2.02
N GLN A 143 -19.83 -12.04 1.94
CA GLN A 143 -20.65 -13.27 2.05
C GLN A 143 -20.98 -13.67 3.49
N GLN A 144 -20.49 -12.93 4.48
CA GLN A 144 -20.69 -13.20 5.92
C GLN A 144 -20.24 -14.60 6.35
N VAL A 145 -19.20 -15.17 5.75
CA VAL A 145 -18.71 -16.53 6.04
C VAL A 145 -18.32 -16.69 7.51
N ILE A 146 -17.81 -15.63 8.14
CA ILE A 146 -17.47 -15.61 9.58
C ILE A 146 -18.46 -14.81 10.43
N GLY A 147 -19.63 -14.44 9.87
CA GLY A 147 -20.56 -13.53 10.51
C GLY A 147 -20.03 -12.10 10.53
N LYS A 148 -20.62 -11.24 11.39
CA LYS A 148 -20.17 -9.85 11.53
C LYS A 148 -18.78 -9.79 12.18
N PRO A 149 -17.83 -9.01 11.59
CA PRO A 149 -16.52 -8.80 12.20
C PRO A 149 -16.63 -8.13 13.58
N THR A 150 -15.94 -8.69 14.57
CA THR A 150 -15.89 -8.20 15.95
C THR A 150 -14.50 -7.72 16.34
N GLY A 151 -13.45 -8.28 15.71
CA GLY A 151 -12.07 -7.92 16.00
C GLY A 151 -11.15 -8.14 14.83
N VAL A 152 -10.00 -7.44 14.84
CA VAL A 152 -8.91 -7.60 13.86
C VAL A 152 -7.55 -7.47 14.55
N MET A 153 -6.59 -8.28 14.11
CA MET A 153 -5.20 -8.18 14.52
C MET A 153 -4.31 -8.11 13.29
N ALA A 154 -3.31 -7.22 13.30
CA ALA A 154 -2.24 -7.21 12.31
C ALA A 154 -0.88 -7.20 12.98
N PHE A 155 0.06 -7.90 12.37
CA PHE A 155 1.42 -8.02 12.86
C PHE A 155 2.41 -7.98 11.71
N ALA A 156 3.40 -7.08 11.79
CA ALA A 156 4.56 -7.10 10.92
C ALA A 156 5.82 -6.77 11.73
N GLY A 157 6.69 -7.76 11.82
CA GLY A 157 7.97 -7.64 12.50
C GLY A 157 9.11 -8.09 11.61
N THR A 158 10.17 -7.30 11.57
CA THR A 158 11.46 -7.65 10.97
C THR A 158 12.57 -7.18 11.89
N HIS A 159 13.79 -7.73 11.73
CA HIS A 159 14.95 -7.22 12.47
C HIS A 159 15.71 -6.16 11.67
N GLY A 160 14.96 -5.24 11.06
CA GLY A 160 15.48 -4.04 10.40
C GLY A 160 15.75 -4.19 8.90
N VAL A 161 15.66 -3.07 8.22
CA VAL A 161 15.80 -2.95 6.76
C VAL A 161 17.27 -2.83 6.34
N GLU A 162 18.18 -2.48 7.24
CA GLU A 162 19.62 -2.35 7.02
C GLU A 162 20.30 -3.66 6.63
N ARG A 163 19.61 -4.78 6.80
CA ARG A 163 20.11 -6.10 6.43
C ARG A 163 20.01 -6.39 4.93
N HIS A 164 19.15 -5.67 4.20
CA HIS A 164 18.91 -5.94 2.77
C HIS A 164 18.78 -4.68 1.91
N HIS A 165 18.59 -3.49 2.51
CA HIS A 165 18.48 -2.24 1.76
C HIS A 165 19.84 -1.57 1.62
N PRO A 166 20.28 -1.15 0.41
CA PRO A 166 21.62 -0.59 0.21
C PRO A 166 21.81 0.80 0.84
N ASN A 167 20.74 1.56 1.03
CA ASN A 167 20.73 2.90 1.63
C ASN A 167 19.59 2.98 2.66
N PRO A 168 19.76 2.36 3.85
CA PRO A 168 18.66 2.21 4.81
C PRO A 168 18.43 3.42 5.71
N ASP A 169 19.25 4.46 5.66
CA ASP A 169 19.28 5.59 6.60
C ASP A 169 17.90 6.23 6.79
N PHE A 170 17.19 6.51 5.71
CA PHE A 170 15.90 7.22 5.75
C PHE A 170 14.80 6.46 6.50
N TYR A 171 14.94 5.14 6.67
CA TYR A 171 14.02 4.36 7.49
C TYR A 171 14.18 4.63 8.99
N TYR A 172 15.33 5.15 9.41
CA TYR A 172 15.68 5.42 10.79
C TYR A 172 15.74 6.91 11.14
N GLN A 173 15.53 7.78 10.16
CA GLN A 173 15.47 9.24 10.28
C GLN A 173 14.03 9.74 10.40
N THR A 174 13.88 11.02 10.77
CA THR A 174 12.56 11.68 10.88
C THR A 174 11.70 11.44 9.64
N GLY A 175 10.50 10.96 9.83
CA GLY A 175 9.58 10.53 8.77
C GLY A 175 9.70 9.04 8.39
N GLY A 176 10.64 8.30 8.99
CA GLY A 176 10.79 6.85 8.87
C GLY A 176 10.10 6.07 10.00
N GLY A 177 10.62 4.88 10.26
CA GLY A 177 10.09 3.95 11.26
C GLY A 177 9.06 2.97 10.70
N PRO A 178 8.85 1.84 11.42
CA PRO A 178 7.99 0.75 10.94
C PRO A 178 6.53 1.18 10.76
N LEU A 179 6.03 2.13 11.58
CA LEU A 179 4.65 2.58 11.46
C LEU A 179 4.42 3.36 10.16
N LEU A 180 5.33 4.28 9.80
CA LEU A 180 5.17 5.08 8.58
C LEU A 180 5.57 4.30 7.31
N ASP A 181 6.42 3.29 7.44
CA ASP A 181 6.82 2.44 6.30
C ASP A 181 5.82 1.31 6.02
N LEU A 182 5.47 0.51 7.05
CA LEU A 182 4.61 -0.67 6.93
C LEU A 182 3.12 -0.34 7.16
N GLY A 183 2.84 0.66 8.00
CA GLY A 183 1.47 1.05 8.36
C GLY A 183 0.54 1.28 7.18
N PRO A 184 0.96 1.97 6.10
CA PRO A 184 0.11 2.17 4.93
C PRO A 184 -0.47 0.87 4.38
N TYR A 185 0.30 -0.21 4.33
CA TYR A 185 -0.14 -1.49 3.79
C TYR A 185 -1.23 -2.14 4.63
N TYR A 186 -1.02 -2.21 5.95
CA TYR A 186 -1.93 -2.88 6.87
C TYR A 186 -3.18 -2.05 7.14
N LEU A 187 -3.04 -0.74 7.34
CA LEU A 187 -4.16 0.16 7.57
C LEU A 187 -5.06 0.30 6.34
N THR A 188 -4.47 0.39 5.13
CA THR A 188 -5.24 0.40 3.88
C THR A 188 -6.04 -0.90 3.73
N ALA A 189 -5.42 -2.06 4.00
CA ALA A 189 -6.13 -3.34 3.99
C ALA A 189 -7.26 -3.39 5.05
N MET A 190 -7.01 -2.90 6.26
CA MET A 190 -8.03 -2.83 7.31
C MET A 190 -9.21 -1.95 6.90
N VAL A 191 -8.96 -0.76 6.34
CA VAL A 191 -10.03 0.15 5.90
C VAL A 191 -10.80 -0.46 4.72
N PHE A 192 -10.11 -1.09 3.78
CA PHE A 192 -10.76 -1.82 2.68
C PHE A 192 -11.70 -2.93 3.17
N LEU A 193 -11.33 -3.62 4.26
CA LEU A 193 -12.09 -4.77 4.77
C LEU A 193 -13.18 -4.37 5.78
N LEU A 194 -12.92 -3.37 6.63
CA LEU A 194 -13.72 -3.07 7.82
C LEU A 194 -14.30 -1.65 7.84
N GLY A 195 -13.86 -0.78 6.93
CA GLY A 195 -14.27 0.61 6.87
C GLY A 195 -13.37 1.57 7.65
N PRO A 196 -13.74 2.86 7.71
CA PRO A 196 -12.93 3.90 8.32
C PRO A 196 -12.69 3.68 9.81
N ILE A 197 -11.53 4.16 10.27
CA ILE A 197 -11.11 4.14 11.68
C ILE A 197 -11.55 5.45 12.33
N LEU A 198 -12.23 5.37 13.46
CA LEU A 198 -12.74 6.53 14.19
C LEU A 198 -11.80 7.03 15.28
N LYS A 199 -11.07 6.10 15.90
CA LYS A 199 -10.27 6.40 17.07
C LYS A 199 -9.11 5.43 17.19
N VAL A 200 -7.98 5.95 17.65
CA VAL A 200 -6.76 5.18 17.83
C VAL A 200 -6.10 5.46 19.18
N SER A 201 -5.29 4.52 19.64
CA SER A 201 -4.32 4.71 20.69
C SER A 201 -3.06 3.93 20.34
N GLY A 202 -1.93 4.28 20.93
CA GLY A 202 -0.70 3.58 20.65
C GLY A 202 0.41 3.86 21.66
N MET A 203 1.42 3.01 21.60
CA MET A 203 2.69 3.17 22.26
C MET A 203 3.80 2.85 21.26
N ALA A 204 4.82 3.68 21.23
CA ALA A 204 5.98 3.44 20.40
C ALA A 204 7.26 3.73 21.17
N ARG A 205 8.36 3.09 20.75
CA ARG A 205 9.67 3.33 21.35
C ARG A 205 10.79 3.06 20.36
N LYS A 206 11.88 3.74 20.56
CA LYS A 206 13.17 3.42 19.99
C LYS A 206 13.86 2.35 20.84
N THR A 207 14.26 1.23 20.25
CA THR A 207 14.94 0.15 20.98
C THR A 207 16.45 0.34 21.01
N PHE A 208 17.05 0.74 19.88
CA PHE A 208 18.49 0.92 19.73
C PHE A 208 18.81 2.35 19.31
N ASP A 209 19.89 2.93 19.85
CA ASP A 209 20.35 4.26 19.43
C ASP A 209 21.05 4.25 18.07
N GLN A 210 21.63 3.10 17.71
CA GLN A 210 22.32 2.89 16.43
C GLN A 210 21.99 1.53 15.85
N ARG A 211 21.96 1.45 14.52
CA ARG A 211 21.87 0.22 13.74
C ARG A 211 23.11 0.11 12.86
N MET A 212 23.50 -1.11 12.53
CA MET A 212 24.65 -1.37 11.66
C MET A 212 24.18 -1.90 10.32
N ILE A 213 24.69 -1.33 9.22
CA ILE A 213 24.39 -1.81 7.87
C ILE A 213 25.05 -3.16 7.66
N GLU A 214 24.25 -4.18 7.32
CA GLU A 214 24.69 -5.56 7.18
C GLU A 214 24.80 -6.03 5.72
N ASN A 215 24.77 -5.10 4.76
CA ASN A 215 24.84 -5.47 3.35
C ASN A 215 25.56 -4.43 2.48
N GLY A 216 25.94 -4.86 1.25
CA GLY A 216 26.48 -4.00 0.20
C GLY A 216 27.81 -3.32 0.53
N ASN A 217 28.07 -2.23 -0.17
CA ASN A 217 29.34 -1.49 -0.06
C ASN A 217 29.48 -0.71 1.26
N ARG A 218 28.36 -0.56 1.99
CA ARG A 218 28.30 0.17 3.27
C ARG A 218 28.29 -0.76 4.48
N TYR A 219 28.63 -2.05 4.29
CA TYR A 219 28.70 -3.02 5.38
C TYR A 219 29.57 -2.55 6.54
N GLY A 220 29.03 -2.58 7.76
CA GLY A 220 29.72 -2.16 8.97
C GLY A 220 29.56 -0.67 9.32
N GLU A 221 28.99 0.16 8.43
CA GLU A 221 28.65 1.54 8.77
C GLU A 221 27.48 1.57 9.78
N LYS A 222 27.46 2.59 10.62
CA LYS A 222 26.40 2.79 11.61
C LYS A 222 25.43 3.85 11.17
N ILE A 223 24.17 3.64 11.51
CA ILE A 223 23.06 4.57 11.30
C ILE A 223 22.57 5.02 12.68
N ASP A 224 22.50 6.31 12.92
CA ASP A 224 21.84 6.85 14.11
C ASP A 224 20.32 6.72 13.97
N VAL A 225 19.64 6.22 15.00
CA VAL A 225 18.20 6.00 15.02
C VAL A 225 17.52 7.19 15.67
N GLU A 226 16.74 7.93 14.90
CA GLU A 226 16.04 9.15 15.34
C GLU A 226 14.55 8.90 15.62
N VAL A 227 14.01 7.75 15.20
CA VAL A 227 12.58 7.44 15.24
C VAL A 227 12.27 6.20 16.06
N ASP A 228 11.01 6.02 16.43
CA ASP A 228 10.53 4.81 17.06
C ASP A 228 10.60 3.62 16.13
N THR A 229 11.14 2.51 16.60
CA THR A 229 11.39 1.29 15.81
C THR A 229 10.49 0.11 16.20
N HIS A 230 9.68 0.29 17.24
CA HIS A 230 8.69 -0.68 17.69
C HIS A 230 7.41 0.04 18.12
N SER A 231 6.26 -0.33 17.54
CA SER A 231 4.97 0.28 17.84
C SER A 231 3.86 -0.74 18.04
N LEU A 232 2.99 -0.45 19.01
CA LEU A 232 1.74 -1.17 19.25
C LEU A 232 0.60 -0.16 19.19
N SER A 233 -0.51 -0.53 18.56
CA SER A 233 -1.68 0.34 18.43
C SER A 233 -2.99 -0.40 18.66
N MET A 234 -3.99 0.35 19.09
CA MET A 234 -5.39 -0.04 19.21
C MET A 234 -6.24 0.83 18.28
N LEU A 235 -7.22 0.23 17.64
CA LEU A 235 -8.02 0.84 16.60
C LEU A 235 -9.51 0.60 16.88
N GLU A 236 -10.35 1.60 16.68
CA GLU A 236 -11.80 1.47 16.72
C GLU A 236 -12.37 1.89 15.35
N PHE A 237 -13.10 0.99 14.71
CA PHE A 237 -13.67 1.17 13.38
C PHE A 237 -15.12 1.69 13.46
N GLN A 238 -15.55 2.36 12.40
CA GLN A 238 -16.91 2.90 12.32
C GLN A 238 -18.01 1.83 12.45
N ASN A 239 -17.75 0.61 12.01
CA ASN A 239 -18.68 -0.52 12.11
C ASN A 239 -18.74 -1.17 13.51
N GLY A 240 -17.95 -0.65 14.47
CA GLY A 240 -17.86 -1.15 15.84
C GLY A 240 -16.81 -2.25 16.06
N THR A 241 -16.11 -2.69 15.00
CA THR A 241 -14.95 -3.60 15.14
C THR A 241 -13.85 -2.90 15.93
N ILE A 242 -13.16 -3.61 16.80
CA ILE A 242 -11.93 -3.14 17.45
C ILE A 242 -10.72 -3.92 16.93
N GLY A 243 -9.57 -3.28 16.91
CA GLY A 243 -8.36 -3.88 16.35
C GLY A 243 -7.10 -3.57 17.12
N SER A 244 -6.07 -4.37 16.87
CA SER A 244 -4.72 -4.12 17.32
C SER A 244 -3.73 -4.30 16.16
N MET A 245 -2.64 -3.54 16.21
CA MET A 245 -1.58 -3.65 15.21
C MET A 245 -0.21 -3.50 15.87
N THR A 246 0.72 -4.41 15.55
CA THR A 246 2.12 -4.33 15.97
C THR A 246 2.99 -4.21 14.73
N LEU A 247 3.78 -3.16 14.66
CA LEU A 247 4.75 -2.93 13.59
C LEU A 247 6.14 -2.69 14.19
N SER A 248 7.15 -3.42 13.70
CA SER A 248 8.46 -3.39 14.34
C SER A 248 9.61 -3.67 13.37
N PHE A 249 10.73 -2.96 13.58
CA PHE A 249 12.04 -3.28 13.00
C PHE A 249 12.96 -3.99 13.99
N ASP A 250 12.45 -4.40 15.17
CA ASP A 250 13.24 -4.95 16.27
C ASP A 250 12.94 -6.42 16.56
N ILE A 251 12.12 -7.08 15.75
CA ILE A 251 11.67 -8.46 15.96
C ILE A 251 12.45 -9.39 15.04
N TRP A 252 13.16 -10.35 15.64
CA TRP A 252 13.96 -11.35 14.89
C TRP A 252 13.08 -12.36 14.16
N ASP A 253 12.08 -12.89 14.85
CA ASP A 253 11.19 -13.91 14.31
C ASP A 253 9.87 -13.95 15.07
N SER A 254 8.80 -14.46 14.43
CA SER A 254 7.48 -14.62 15.05
C SER A 254 6.64 -15.65 14.31
N GLU A 255 5.91 -16.45 15.08
CA GLU A 255 4.86 -17.34 14.57
C GLU A 255 3.48 -16.65 14.48
N THR A 256 3.40 -15.37 14.82
CA THR A 256 2.14 -14.59 14.77
C THR A 256 1.71 -14.41 13.33
N PRO A 257 0.46 -14.77 12.97
CA PRO A 257 -0.08 -14.49 11.64
C PRO A 257 0.02 -13.02 11.28
N ARG A 258 0.20 -12.73 10.01
CA ARG A 258 0.29 -11.34 9.53
C ARG A 258 -1.00 -10.58 9.73
N PHE A 259 -2.14 -11.30 9.68
CA PHE A 259 -3.44 -10.68 9.84
C PHE A 259 -4.47 -11.72 10.24
N GLU A 260 -5.32 -11.39 11.21
CA GLU A 260 -6.48 -12.22 11.58
C GLU A 260 -7.72 -11.35 11.75
N ILE A 261 -8.88 -11.86 11.31
CA ILE A 261 -10.16 -11.22 11.49
C ILE A 261 -11.06 -12.20 12.27
N TYR A 262 -11.62 -11.72 13.36
CA TYR A 262 -12.51 -12.46 14.21
C TYR A 262 -13.94 -12.01 13.95
N GLY A 263 -14.83 -12.93 13.68
CA GLY A 263 -16.25 -12.69 13.48
C GLY A 263 -17.11 -13.45 14.49
N GLU A 264 -18.41 -13.19 14.45
CA GLU A 264 -19.39 -13.86 15.35
C GLU A 264 -19.44 -15.38 15.14
N ASP A 265 -19.18 -15.84 13.90
CA ASP A 265 -19.33 -17.24 13.50
C ASP A 265 -18.03 -17.88 13.00
N GLY A 266 -16.89 -17.19 13.07
CA GLY A 266 -15.63 -17.78 12.61
C GLY A 266 -14.45 -16.82 12.65
N THR A 267 -13.34 -17.28 12.05
CA THR A 267 -12.09 -16.53 11.97
C THR A 267 -11.48 -16.69 10.59
N ILE A 268 -10.97 -15.59 10.03
CA ILE A 268 -10.09 -15.59 8.85
C ILE A 268 -8.67 -15.35 9.33
N CYS A 269 -7.73 -16.15 8.84
CA CYS A 269 -6.29 -16.03 9.13
C CYS A 269 -5.51 -15.85 7.83
N ILE A 270 -4.62 -14.89 7.84
CA ILE A 270 -3.70 -14.58 6.75
C ILE A 270 -2.28 -14.81 7.28
N PRO A 271 -1.73 -16.02 7.07
CA PRO A 271 -0.38 -16.34 7.49
C PRO A 271 0.64 -15.62 6.62
N ASP A 272 1.88 -15.59 7.09
CA ASP A 272 3.00 -15.20 6.22
C ASP A 272 3.22 -16.27 5.15
N PRO A 273 3.16 -15.92 3.86
CA PRO A 273 3.35 -16.91 2.80
C PRO A 273 4.81 -17.30 2.60
N ASP A 274 5.74 -16.43 3.00
CA ASP A 274 7.16 -16.60 2.79
C ASP A 274 7.97 -15.96 3.94
N PRO A 275 8.26 -16.74 4.99
CA PRO A 275 9.02 -16.24 6.12
C PRO A 275 10.48 -15.91 5.77
N VAL A 276 11.01 -16.39 4.64
CA VAL A 276 12.41 -16.20 4.24
C VAL A 276 12.60 -14.90 3.47
N HIS A 277 11.67 -14.56 2.56
CA HIS A 277 11.80 -13.41 1.66
C HIS A 277 10.92 -12.20 2.07
N GLY A 278 10.29 -12.29 3.22
CA GLY A 278 9.37 -11.27 3.72
C GLY A 278 7.94 -11.41 3.19
N ALA A 279 7.05 -10.65 3.80
CA ALA A 279 5.63 -10.73 3.49
C ALA A 279 5.35 -10.14 2.10
N ASN A 280 5.06 -10.99 1.13
CA ASN A 280 4.38 -10.54 -0.08
C ASN A 280 2.90 -10.32 0.26
N ILE A 281 2.53 -9.05 0.42
CA ILE A 281 1.19 -8.66 0.84
C ILE A 281 0.14 -8.68 -0.27
N PHE A 282 0.50 -8.96 -1.52
CA PHE A 282 -0.47 -9.19 -2.61
C PHE A 282 -1.02 -10.60 -2.62
N GLN A 283 -0.19 -11.61 -2.31
CA GLN A 283 -0.52 -13.03 -2.47
C GLN A 283 -0.37 -13.81 -1.17
N GLY A 284 -0.78 -15.06 -1.24
CA GLY A 284 -0.65 -16.07 -0.21
C GLY A 284 -1.99 -16.67 0.15
N PRO A 285 -2.01 -17.73 0.94
CA PRO A 285 -3.23 -18.40 1.32
C PRO A 285 -4.12 -17.51 2.19
N VAL A 286 -5.42 -17.66 2.05
CA VAL A 286 -6.44 -17.17 2.96
C VAL A 286 -7.04 -18.38 3.64
N LEU A 287 -6.88 -18.46 4.94
CA LEU A 287 -7.39 -19.56 5.75
C LEU A 287 -8.61 -19.08 6.53
N TYR A 288 -9.61 -19.94 6.69
CA TYR A 288 -10.77 -19.61 7.51
C TYR A 288 -11.29 -20.83 8.26
N ARG A 289 -12.01 -20.57 9.36
CA ARG A 289 -12.77 -21.54 10.12
C ARG A 289 -14.11 -20.94 10.49
N THR A 290 -15.18 -21.74 10.35
CA THR A 290 -16.51 -21.36 10.80
C THR A 290 -16.82 -21.99 12.16
N ARG A 291 -17.87 -21.52 12.81
CA ARG A 291 -18.33 -22.02 14.11
C ARG A 291 -18.62 -23.51 14.12
N SER A 292 -19.12 -24.07 13.02
CA SER A 292 -19.39 -25.50 12.88
C SER A 292 -18.12 -26.36 12.88
N GLU A 293 -16.98 -25.77 12.53
CA GLU A 293 -15.69 -26.42 12.39
C GLU A 293 -14.75 -26.09 13.57
N SER A 294 -15.04 -25.02 14.31
CA SER A 294 -14.32 -24.65 15.52
C SER A 294 -14.87 -25.42 16.73
N ARG A 295 -14.15 -26.41 17.20
CA ARG A 295 -14.47 -27.11 18.45
C ARG A 295 -14.08 -26.25 19.67
N TRP A 296 -14.84 -25.18 19.94
CA TRP A 296 -14.70 -24.38 21.16
C TRP A 296 -15.52 -24.98 22.28
N GLU A 297 -15.20 -26.21 22.68
CA GLU A 297 -15.57 -26.66 23.99
C GLU A 297 -14.41 -26.42 24.95
N PHE A 298 -14.70 -26.11 26.19
CA PHE A 298 -13.75 -25.82 27.29
C PHE A 298 -12.90 -27.05 27.67
N GLN A 299 -12.29 -27.71 26.68
CA GLN A 299 -11.41 -28.83 26.88
C GLN A 299 -9.97 -28.41 26.56
N PRO A 300 -8.96 -28.91 27.28
CA PRO A 300 -7.56 -28.68 26.91
C PRO A 300 -7.39 -29.07 25.44
N ARG A 301 -6.91 -28.12 24.65
CA ARG A 301 -6.77 -28.15 23.18
C ARG A 301 -6.59 -29.57 22.66
N PRO A 302 -7.58 -30.17 21.97
CA PRO A 302 -7.35 -31.45 21.33
C PRO A 302 -6.16 -31.31 20.38
N LYS A 303 -5.31 -32.31 20.30
CA LYS A 303 -4.23 -32.37 19.30
C LYS A 303 -4.79 -32.32 17.87
N ASP A 304 -6.06 -32.57 17.70
CA ASP A 304 -6.82 -32.49 16.46
C ASP A 304 -7.61 -31.18 16.39
N ARG A 305 -6.90 -30.06 16.19
CA ARG A 305 -7.56 -28.89 15.60
C ARG A 305 -7.97 -29.32 14.20
N GLY A 306 -9.25 -29.36 13.89
CA GLY A 306 -9.69 -29.51 12.50
C GLY A 306 -8.92 -28.56 11.62
N ASP A 307 -8.57 -28.97 10.42
CA ASP A 307 -7.72 -28.17 9.53
C ASP A 307 -8.39 -26.84 9.19
N TRP A 308 -7.58 -25.82 9.01
CA TRP A 308 -8.05 -24.58 8.41
C TRP A 308 -8.52 -24.87 6.98
N LEU A 309 -9.69 -24.37 6.62
CA LEU A 309 -10.13 -24.36 5.23
C LEU A 309 -9.32 -23.32 4.47
N VAL A 310 -8.92 -23.65 3.26
CA VAL A 310 -8.23 -22.74 2.35
C VAL A 310 -9.28 -22.14 1.43
N ALA A 311 -9.40 -20.80 1.42
CA ALA A 311 -10.29 -20.14 0.49
C ALA A 311 -9.68 -20.16 -0.93
N GLU A 312 -10.48 -20.49 -1.91
CA GLU A 312 -10.10 -20.39 -3.31
C GLU A 312 -9.92 -18.92 -3.70
N ASN A 313 -8.79 -18.60 -4.30
CA ASN A 313 -8.53 -17.26 -4.79
C ASN A 313 -9.33 -17.00 -6.07
N THR A 314 -10.18 -15.99 -6.03
CA THR A 314 -11.09 -15.66 -7.13
C THR A 314 -10.62 -14.49 -8.00
N HIS A 315 -9.50 -13.86 -7.65
CA HIS A 315 -8.97 -12.69 -8.34
C HIS A 315 -7.53 -12.92 -8.79
N GLY A 316 -7.11 -12.18 -9.82
CA GLY A 316 -5.73 -12.11 -10.29
C GLY A 316 -4.81 -11.36 -9.32
N PHE A 317 -3.68 -10.88 -9.81
CA PHE A 317 -2.70 -10.07 -9.07
C PHE A 317 -2.11 -10.78 -7.85
N ASN A 318 -1.66 -12.02 -8.08
CA ASN A 318 -1.06 -12.87 -7.04
C ASN A 318 0.47 -12.75 -6.96
N GLN A 319 1.06 -11.78 -7.65
CA GLN A 319 2.48 -11.42 -7.61
C GLN A 319 2.63 -9.98 -7.15
N ASP A 320 3.85 -9.44 -7.14
CA ASP A 320 4.05 -8.01 -6.92
C ASP A 320 3.46 -7.22 -8.08
N SER A 321 2.23 -6.79 -7.89
CA SER A 321 1.38 -6.18 -8.92
C SER A 321 1.24 -4.67 -8.74
N ARG A 322 2.27 -4.00 -8.23
CA ARG A 322 2.29 -2.53 -8.13
C ARG A 322 2.00 -1.90 -9.49
N GLY A 323 1.13 -0.91 -9.50
CA GLY A 323 0.62 -0.27 -10.71
C GLY A 323 -0.81 -0.68 -11.09
N VAL A 324 -1.38 -1.71 -10.43
CA VAL A 324 -2.82 -2.03 -10.58
C VAL A 324 -3.68 -0.85 -10.15
N GLY A 325 -3.26 -0.11 -9.11
CA GLY A 325 -3.94 1.11 -8.69
C GLY A 325 -3.90 2.22 -9.75
N LEU A 326 -2.82 2.32 -10.53
CA LEU A 326 -2.75 3.23 -11.67
C LEU A 326 -3.71 2.80 -12.80
N LEU A 327 -3.83 1.50 -13.05
CA LEU A 327 -4.82 0.97 -13.97
C LEU A 327 -6.25 1.25 -13.50
N ASP A 328 -6.53 1.08 -12.21
CA ASP A 328 -7.83 1.46 -11.62
C ASP A 328 -8.11 2.96 -11.78
N LEU A 329 -7.09 3.81 -11.63
CA LEU A 329 -7.19 5.24 -11.87
C LEU A 329 -7.57 5.55 -13.33
N TYR A 330 -6.97 4.85 -14.31
CA TYR A 330 -7.37 4.99 -15.71
C TYR A 330 -8.86 4.71 -15.89
N TYR A 331 -9.33 3.57 -15.38
CA TYR A 331 -10.75 3.23 -15.48
C TYR A 331 -11.64 4.21 -14.71
N ALA A 332 -11.18 4.71 -13.56
CA ALA A 332 -11.91 5.72 -12.79
C ALA A 332 -12.04 7.05 -13.53
N VAL A 333 -11.01 7.47 -14.29
CA VAL A 333 -11.06 8.66 -15.14
C VAL A 333 -11.98 8.42 -16.33
N ARG A 334 -11.86 7.28 -17.01
CA ARG A 334 -12.65 6.92 -18.19
C ARG A 334 -14.14 6.84 -17.89
N ASP A 335 -14.51 6.22 -16.78
CA ASP A 335 -15.88 5.87 -16.41
C ASP A 335 -16.49 6.89 -15.42
N ASP A 336 -15.75 7.96 -15.13
CA ASP A 336 -16.09 9.02 -14.15
C ASP A 336 -16.59 8.46 -12.80
N ARG A 337 -15.88 7.47 -12.28
CA ARG A 337 -16.16 6.87 -10.97
C ARG A 337 -15.09 7.22 -9.93
N THR A 338 -15.32 6.87 -8.70
CA THR A 338 -14.35 6.98 -7.61
C THR A 338 -13.15 6.05 -7.86
N VAL A 339 -11.96 6.54 -7.54
CA VAL A 339 -10.72 5.74 -7.54
C VAL A 339 -10.74 4.85 -6.30
N ARG A 340 -10.47 3.55 -6.46
CA ARG A 340 -10.45 2.63 -5.31
C ARG A 340 -9.28 2.92 -4.37
N ALA A 341 -8.07 3.05 -4.91
CA ALA A 341 -6.90 3.50 -4.15
C ALA A 341 -6.86 5.04 -4.13
N SER A 342 -7.85 5.66 -3.52
CA SER A 342 -8.09 7.10 -3.57
C SER A 342 -7.16 7.91 -2.67
N ALA A 343 -7.01 9.18 -2.98
CA ALA A 343 -6.30 10.12 -2.12
C ALA A 343 -7.00 10.30 -0.76
N GLU A 344 -8.33 10.19 -0.70
CA GLU A 344 -9.10 10.23 0.53
C GLU A 344 -8.75 9.06 1.46
N LEU A 345 -8.67 7.84 0.92
CA LEU A 345 -8.20 6.67 1.66
C LEU A 345 -6.77 6.85 2.18
N ALA A 346 -5.87 7.34 1.34
CA ALA A 346 -4.48 7.57 1.72
C ALA A 346 -4.34 8.66 2.78
N ALA A 347 -5.12 9.74 2.68
CA ALA A 347 -5.14 10.81 3.68
C ALA A 347 -5.71 10.33 5.02
N HIS A 348 -6.76 9.49 5.00
CA HIS A 348 -7.30 8.86 6.19
C HIS A 348 -6.26 7.96 6.88
N VAL A 349 -5.60 7.10 6.13
CA VAL A 349 -4.52 6.24 6.64
C VAL A 349 -3.36 7.08 7.22
N SER A 350 -3.00 8.17 6.56
CA SER A 350 -2.00 9.12 7.09
C SER A 350 -2.42 9.70 8.44
N GLU A 351 -3.67 10.17 8.57
CA GLU A 351 -4.16 10.73 9.84
C GLU A 351 -4.16 9.66 10.94
N VAL A 352 -4.55 8.42 10.61
CA VAL A 352 -4.51 7.29 11.55
C VAL A 352 -3.09 7.04 12.07
N MET A 353 -2.08 7.01 11.19
CA MET A 353 -0.69 6.81 11.58
C MET A 353 -0.17 7.93 12.50
N HIS A 354 -0.45 9.17 12.15
CA HIS A 354 -0.09 10.31 12.99
C HIS A 354 -0.82 10.27 14.33
N GLY A 355 -2.11 9.93 14.35
CA GLY A 355 -2.89 9.75 15.57
C GLY A 355 -2.30 8.68 16.52
N ILE A 356 -1.79 7.58 15.96
CA ILE A 356 -1.10 6.54 16.73
C ILE A 356 0.18 7.09 17.38
N LEU A 357 0.99 7.85 16.62
CA LEU A 357 2.23 8.48 17.14
C LEU A 357 1.95 9.55 18.17
N ASP A 358 0.87 10.29 18.02
CA ASP A 358 0.49 11.38 18.91
C ASP A 358 -0.19 10.89 20.21
N ALA A 359 -0.78 9.70 20.22
CA ALA A 359 -1.56 9.18 21.33
C ALA A 359 -0.82 9.20 22.69
N PRO A 360 0.48 8.86 22.80
CA PRO A 360 1.19 8.93 24.06
C PRO A 360 1.25 10.36 24.64
N SER A 361 1.46 11.35 23.79
CA SER A 361 1.55 12.77 24.20
C SER A 361 0.18 13.37 24.55
N GLN A 362 -0.90 12.84 23.94
CA GLN A 362 -2.28 13.25 24.19
C GLN A 362 -2.94 12.51 25.36
N GLY A 363 -2.22 11.59 26.00
CA GLY A 363 -2.67 10.89 27.20
C GLY A 363 -3.70 9.80 26.96
N GLY A 364 -3.76 9.21 25.74
CA GLY A 364 -4.65 8.08 25.52
C GLY A 364 -5.15 7.93 24.09
N PHE A 365 -6.46 8.01 23.90
CA PHE A 365 -7.09 7.86 22.58
C PHE A 365 -7.13 9.18 21.81
N VAL A 366 -6.84 9.08 20.51
CA VAL A 366 -6.94 10.19 19.54
C VAL A 366 -8.12 9.91 18.59
N ALA A 367 -9.03 10.86 18.46
CA ALA A 367 -10.09 10.81 17.48
C ALA A 367 -9.55 11.10 16.08
N ILE A 368 -9.99 10.33 15.09
CA ILE A 368 -9.68 10.52 13.67
C ILE A 368 -10.82 11.30 13.03
N ASN A 369 -10.50 12.44 12.43
CA ASN A 369 -11.49 13.37 11.89
C ASN A 369 -11.77 13.14 10.39
N SER A 370 -10.82 12.55 9.67
CA SER A 370 -11.03 12.16 8.27
C SER A 370 -11.91 10.93 8.18
N THR A 371 -12.53 10.78 7.03
CA THR A 371 -13.24 9.56 6.63
C THR A 371 -13.00 9.31 5.15
N CYS A 372 -13.27 8.11 4.70
CA CYS A 372 -13.24 7.72 3.30
C CYS A 372 -14.31 6.67 3.02
N ASP A 373 -14.71 6.54 1.78
CA ASP A 373 -15.53 5.43 1.34
C ASP A 373 -14.73 4.13 1.40
N ILE A 374 -15.42 3.03 1.71
CA ILE A 374 -14.83 1.69 1.61
C ILE A 374 -14.64 1.39 0.12
N PRO A 375 -13.41 1.09 -0.35
CA PRO A 375 -13.21 0.77 -1.75
C PRO A 375 -14.07 -0.43 -2.19
N GLU A 376 -14.64 -0.35 -3.37
CA GLU A 376 -15.34 -1.49 -3.95
C GLU A 376 -14.37 -2.63 -4.27
N ILE A 377 -14.88 -3.88 -4.20
CA ILE A 377 -14.15 -5.06 -4.66
C ILE A 377 -13.86 -4.94 -6.16
N LEU A 378 -12.72 -5.48 -6.60
CA LEU A 378 -12.45 -5.60 -8.03
C LEU A 378 -13.42 -6.58 -8.69
N PRO A 379 -13.80 -6.41 -9.96
CA PRO A 379 -14.39 -7.47 -10.74
C PRO A 379 -13.43 -8.68 -10.83
N GLU A 380 -13.96 -9.90 -10.74
CA GLU A 380 -13.14 -11.14 -10.76
C GLU A 380 -12.28 -11.28 -12.02
N ASN A 381 -12.72 -10.70 -13.13
CA ASN A 381 -12.00 -10.68 -14.41
C ASN A 381 -11.30 -9.34 -14.69
N PHE A 382 -10.96 -8.57 -13.68
CA PHE A 382 -10.23 -7.30 -13.82
C PHE A 382 -8.71 -7.56 -13.92
N PRO A 383 -8.01 -6.92 -14.86
CA PRO A 383 -8.52 -6.27 -16.06
C PRO A 383 -8.99 -7.30 -17.09
N ALA A 384 -9.93 -6.93 -17.93
CA ALA A 384 -10.48 -7.81 -18.95
C ALA A 384 -9.46 -8.25 -20.05
N SER A 385 -8.28 -7.63 -20.08
CA SER A 385 -7.22 -7.94 -21.02
C SER A 385 -5.85 -7.85 -20.35
N GLU A 386 -5.23 -8.98 -20.05
CA GLU A 386 -3.76 -9.00 -20.07
C GLU A 386 -3.35 -8.94 -21.55
N SER A 387 -2.55 -7.94 -21.93
CA SER A 387 -2.03 -7.86 -23.30
C SER A 387 -1.28 -9.15 -23.65
N PRO A 388 -1.61 -9.84 -24.76
CA PRO A 388 -0.87 -11.03 -25.17
C PRO A 388 0.57 -10.74 -25.60
N ASP A 389 0.98 -9.49 -25.68
CA ASP A 389 2.29 -9.07 -26.20
C ASP A 389 3.35 -8.88 -25.09
N HIS A 390 3.53 -9.88 -24.20
CA HIS A 390 4.73 -9.97 -23.34
C HIS A 390 6.07 -10.03 -24.13
N LYS A 391 6.01 -10.04 -25.46
CA LYS A 391 7.17 -10.16 -26.35
C LYS A 391 7.82 -8.81 -26.73
N ARG A 392 7.22 -7.67 -26.39
CA ARG A 392 7.77 -6.37 -26.81
C ARG A 392 9.09 -5.99 -26.16
N TYR A 393 9.43 -6.52 -25.00
CA TYR A 393 10.57 -6.03 -24.23
C TYR A 393 11.56 -7.09 -23.75
N GLY A 394 11.48 -8.34 -24.19
CA GLY A 394 12.53 -9.35 -23.97
C GLY A 394 12.89 -9.62 -22.51
N LEU A 395 11.93 -9.46 -21.55
CA LEU A 395 12.08 -9.73 -20.13
C LEU A 395 11.64 -11.13 -19.75
#